data_a3193d9283753770070a3ba6c68d6cd9
#
_entry.id   a3193d9283753770070a3ba6c68d6cd9
#
_cell.length_a   1.000
_cell.length_b   1.000
_cell.length_c   1.000
_cell.angle_alpha   90.00
_cell.angle_beta   90.00
_cell.angle_gamma   90.00
#
_symmetry.space_group_name_H-M   'P 1'
#
loop_
_entity.id
_entity.type
_entity.pdbx_description
1 polymer ?
#
loop_
_entity_poly.entity_id
_entity_poly.type
_entity_poly.pdbx_seq_one_letter_code
_entity_poly.pdbx_strand_id
1 'polypeptide(L)'
;MNLAIIGYGKMGKTIEQVALDRGHTVVARIDNPNFTPAEIAHADVAIEFTQPDSAKENILKCFEANIPVAVGTTAWYEDYDAVAEIAKAEGKALFTATNFSIGVNILFHLNKQLAAVMNNFDEYNVTMTETHHLEKKDHPSGTAVTLAEGILAQLDRKKKYIGLLKGQSADISAFDLHIESKREPNVPGDHTITYSSEIDDITIRHTAKSRMGFAKGAVIAAEWLIGKKGVFGMNDLLNF
;
A
#
# COMPACT_ATOMS: atom_id res chain seq x y z
N MET A 1 -22.72 5.24 -3.31
CA MET A 1 -22.45 5.52 -1.89
C MET A 1 -22.16 7.00 -1.68
N ASN A 2 -22.43 7.50 -0.49
CA ASN A 2 -22.02 8.82 -0.03
C ASN A 2 -20.65 8.69 0.63
N LEU A 3 -19.65 9.41 0.16
CA LEU A 3 -18.26 9.29 0.58
C LEU A 3 -17.81 10.56 1.32
N ALA A 4 -17.18 10.41 2.48
CA ALA A 4 -16.38 11.43 3.12
C ALA A 4 -14.90 11.25 2.75
N ILE A 5 -14.23 12.33 2.36
CA ILE A 5 -12.79 12.34 2.10
C ILE A 5 -12.12 13.18 3.18
N ILE A 6 -11.25 12.57 3.97
CA ILE A 6 -10.48 13.18 5.04
C ILE A 6 -9.02 13.28 4.56
N GLY A 7 -8.52 14.50 4.39
CA GLY A 7 -7.29 14.81 3.68
C GLY A 7 -7.56 15.19 2.23
N TYR A 8 -7.89 16.45 1.97
CA TYR A 8 -8.29 16.91 0.63
C TYR A 8 -7.13 17.56 -0.16
N GLY A 9 -5.94 16.97 -0.01
CA GLY A 9 -4.74 17.30 -0.79
C GLY A 9 -4.75 16.68 -2.20
N LYS A 10 -3.55 16.42 -2.76
CA LYS A 10 -3.41 15.80 -4.08
C LYS A 10 -4.12 14.44 -4.21
N MET A 11 -3.97 13.57 -3.19
CA MET A 11 -4.65 12.27 -3.20
C MET A 11 -6.16 12.39 -3.02
N GLY A 12 -6.63 13.20 -2.09
CA GLY A 12 -8.07 13.40 -1.86
C GLY A 12 -8.81 13.88 -3.11
N LYS A 13 -8.21 14.82 -3.87
CA LYS A 13 -8.77 15.30 -5.15
C LYS A 13 -8.79 14.19 -6.23
N THR A 14 -7.77 13.34 -6.26
CA THR A 14 -7.75 12.19 -7.19
C THR A 14 -8.78 11.13 -6.79
N ILE A 15 -8.94 10.88 -5.48
CA ILE A 15 -9.96 9.97 -4.94
C ILE A 15 -11.37 10.47 -5.27
N GLU A 16 -11.63 11.77 -5.12
CA GLU A 16 -12.91 12.35 -5.52
C GLU A 16 -13.22 12.13 -7.00
N GLN A 17 -12.27 12.41 -7.89
CA GLN A 17 -12.48 12.18 -9.32
C GLN A 17 -12.83 10.73 -9.61
N VAL A 18 -12.11 9.78 -9.02
CA VAL A 18 -12.40 8.35 -9.19
C VAL A 18 -13.77 7.99 -8.61
N ALA A 19 -14.14 8.55 -7.45
CA ALA A 19 -15.43 8.29 -6.82
C ALA A 19 -16.58 8.78 -7.72
N LEU A 20 -16.46 9.98 -8.26
CA LEU A 20 -17.47 10.56 -9.19
C LEU A 20 -17.55 9.72 -10.49
N ASP A 21 -16.44 9.34 -11.08
CA ASP A 21 -16.38 8.50 -12.29
C ASP A 21 -17.03 7.12 -12.06
N ARG A 22 -17.05 6.64 -10.81
CA ARG A 22 -17.70 5.39 -10.40
C ARG A 22 -19.17 5.58 -9.95
N GLY A 23 -19.72 6.78 -10.07
CA GLY A 23 -21.12 7.08 -9.74
C GLY A 23 -21.39 7.29 -8.24
N HIS A 24 -20.36 7.64 -7.46
CA HIS A 24 -20.53 7.95 -6.04
C HIS A 24 -20.71 9.46 -5.82
N THR A 25 -21.23 9.83 -4.65
CA THR A 25 -21.37 11.22 -4.24
C THR A 25 -20.39 11.54 -3.12
N VAL A 26 -19.62 12.60 -3.25
CA VAL A 26 -18.75 13.10 -2.18
C VAL A 26 -19.53 14.11 -1.35
N VAL A 27 -19.91 13.72 -0.13
CA VAL A 27 -20.74 14.53 0.78
C VAL A 27 -19.91 15.37 1.75
N ALA A 28 -18.64 14.99 2.02
CA ALA A 28 -17.73 15.75 2.88
C ALA A 28 -16.31 15.76 2.30
N ARG A 29 -15.67 16.93 2.34
CA ARG A 29 -14.27 17.16 1.95
C ARG A 29 -13.57 17.84 3.11
N ILE A 30 -12.85 17.06 3.90
CA ILE A 30 -12.22 17.51 5.13
C ILE A 30 -10.74 17.81 4.87
N ASP A 31 -10.36 19.06 5.06
CA ASP A 31 -8.94 19.51 5.00
C ASP A 31 -8.54 20.23 6.28
N ASN A 32 -9.35 20.06 7.33
CA ASN A 32 -9.18 20.65 8.65
C ASN A 32 -9.02 19.55 9.70
N PRO A 33 -7.93 19.50 10.47
CA PRO A 33 -7.73 18.47 11.49
C PRO A 33 -8.75 18.56 12.65
N ASN A 34 -9.39 19.71 12.85
CA ASN A 34 -10.36 19.94 13.93
C ASN A 34 -11.81 19.68 13.49
N PHE A 35 -12.05 18.91 12.44
CA PHE A 35 -13.42 18.54 12.06
C PHE A 35 -14.11 17.73 13.14
N THR A 36 -15.44 17.79 13.15
CA THR A 36 -16.30 17.06 14.11
C THR A 36 -16.91 15.84 13.45
N PRO A 37 -17.30 14.80 14.21
CA PRO A 37 -18.01 13.63 13.69
C PRO A 37 -19.30 14.00 12.93
N ALA A 38 -19.97 15.09 13.33
CA ALA A 38 -21.19 15.57 12.67
C ALA A 38 -20.98 15.97 11.19
N GLU A 39 -19.78 16.45 10.83
CA GLU A 39 -19.45 16.91 9.47
C GLU A 39 -19.37 15.75 8.48
N ILE A 40 -19.18 14.51 8.96
CA ILE A 40 -19.13 13.29 8.13
C ILE A 40 -20.31 12.36 8.34
N ALA A 41 -21.26 12.70 9.22
CA ALA A 41 -22.37 11.82 9.64
C ALA A 41 -23.32 11.40 8.50
N HIS A 42 -23.29 12.07 7.36
CA HIS A 42 -24.10 11.73 6.17
C HIS A 42 -23.37 10.80 5.18
N ALA A 43 -22.13 10.39 5.47
CA ALA A 43 -21.39 9.48 4.64
C ALA A 43 -21.75 8.01 4.95
N ASP A 44 -21.67 7.15 3.94
CA ASP A 44 -21.77 5.71 4.10
C ASP A 44 -20.41 5.12 4.50
N VAL A 45 -19.30 5.79 4.11
CA VAL A 45 -17.90 5.41 4.37
C VAL A 45 -16.99 6.63 4.25
N ALA A 46 -15.86 6.60 4.96
CA ALA A 46 -14.79 7.60 4.86
C ALA A 46 -13.53 7.00 4.22
N ILE A 47 -12.80 7.84 3.49
CA ILE A 47 -11.43 7.56 3.03
C ILE A 47 -10.51 8.60 3.66
N GLU A 48 -9.50 8.13 4.41
CA GLU A 48 -8.57 8.95 5.16
C GLU A 48 -7.17 8.90 4.51
N PHE A 49 -6.68 10.07 4.06
CA PHE A 49 -5.34 10.28 3.50
C PHE A 49 -4.78 11.62 3.98
N THR A 50 -4.28 11.66 5.19
CA THR A 50 -3.73 12.88 5.82
C THR A 50 -2.25 12.74 6.17
N GLN A 51 -1.91 13.01 7.43
CA GLN A 51 -0.55 12.92 7.98
C GLN A 51 -0.53 11.90 9.13
N PRO A 52 0.62 11.27 9.42
CA PRO A 52 0.75 10.26 10.48
C PRO A 52 0.17 10.73 11.83
N ASP A 53 0.53 11.95 12.24
CA ASP A 53 0.14 12.52 13.54
C ASP A 53 -1.37 12.76 13.68
N SER A 54 -2.10 12.81 12.57
CA SER A 54 -3.56 13.06 12.56
C SER A 54 -4.40 11.80 12.35
N ALA A 55 -3.81 10.72 11.83
CA ALA A 55 -4.53 9.54 11.38
C ALA A 55 -5.36 8.90 12.50
N LYS A 56 -4.78 8.67 13.66
CA LYS A 56 -5.48 8.09 14.82
C LYS A 56 -6.72 8.88 15.20
N GLU A 57 -6.58 10.20 15.38
CA GLU A 57 -7.71 11.04 15.78
C GLU A 57 -8.80 11.07 14.72
N ASN A 58 -8.42 11.13 13.45
CA ASN A 58 -9.36 11.08 12.32
C ASN A 58 -10.15 9.77 12.30
N ILE A 59 -9.48 8.64 12.53
CA ILE A 59 -10.11 7.32 12.60
C ILE A 59 -11.11 7.25 13.76
N LEU A 60 -10.72 7.72 14.95
CA LEU A 60 -11.59 7.72 16.12
C LEU A 60 -12.85 8.60 15.91
N LYS A 61 -12.72 9.75 15.23
CA LYS A 61 -13.88 10.58 14.83
C LYS A 61 -14.81 9.83 13.86
N CYS A 62 -14.28 9.04 12.94
CA CYS A 62 -15.08 8.17 12.09
C CYS A 62 -15.83 7.10 12.91
N PHE A 63 -15.18 6.50 13.89
CA PHE A 63 -15.79 5.52 14.79
C PHE A 63 -16.90 6.15 15.64
N GLU A 64 -16.69 7.36 16.17
CA GLU A 64 -17.71 8.13 16.90
C GLU A 64 -18.94 8.43 16.04
N ALA A 65 -18.74 8.79 14.77
CA ALA A 65 -19.80 8.98 13.78
C ALA A 65 -20.45 7.66 13.31
N ASN A 66 -19.95 6.49 13.73
CA ASN A 66 -20.32 5.17 13.20
C ASN A 66 -20.08 5.00 11.69
N ILE A 67 -19.08 5.67 11.14
CA ILE A 67 -18.70 5.61 9.73
C ILE A 67 -17.52 4.65 9.54
N PRO A 68 -17.64 3.60 8.69
CA PRO A 68 -16.52 2.78 8.25
C PRO A 68 -15.42 3.63 7.63
N VAL A 69 -14.14 3.30 7.86
CA VAL A 69 -13.04 4.11 7.34
C VAL A 69 -11.95 3.28 6.67
N ALA A 70 -11.57 3.68 5.44
CA ALA A 70 -10.42 3.16 4.71
C ALA A 70 -9.26 4.15 4.84
N VAL A 71 -8.14 3.70 5.43
CA VAL A 71 -7.01 4.53 5.84
C VAL A 71 -5.81 4.26 4.95
N GLY A 72 -5.37 5.30 4.25
CA GLY A 72 -4.17 5.24 3.41
C GLY A 72 -3.01 6.11 3.92
N THR A 73 -3.20 6.83 5.01
CA THR A 73 -2.09 7.46 5.73
C THR A 73 -1.14 6.38 6.23
N THR A 74 0.16 6.57 6.01
CA THR A 74 1.21 5.64 6.43
C THR A 74 1.97 6.19 7.64
N ALA A 75 2.81 5.37 8.28
CA ALA A 75 3.68 5.76 9.39
C ALA A 75 2.96 6.19 10.69
N TRP A 76 1.73 5.72 10.93
CA TRP A 76 1.00 5.87 12.19
C TRP A 76 0.93 4.55 12.99
N TYR A 77 1.80 3.62 12.66
CA TYR A 77 1.73 2.22 13.10
C TYR A 77 1.94 2.00 14.60
N GLU A 78 2.51 2.95 15.32
CA GLU A 78 2.62 2.90 16.79
C GLU A 78 1.23 2.89 17.47
N ASP A 79 0.23 3.50 16.83
CA ASP A 79 -1.14 3.55 17.32
C ASP A 79 -2.05 2.45 16.74
N TYR A 80 -1.55 1.67 15.77
CA TYR A 80 -2.37 0.72 15.01
C TYR A 80 -3.07 -0.30 15.90
N ASP A 81 -2.34 -0.96 16.79
CA ASP A 81 -2.90 -2.03 17.63
C ASP A 81 -3.99 -1.50 18.56
N ALA A 82 -3.80 -0.32 19.14
CA ALA A 82 -4.79 0.31 20.01
C ALA A 82 -6.08 0.65 19.24
N VAL A 83 -5.96 1.20 18.03
CA VAL A 83 -7.10 1.55 17.17
C VAL A 83 -7.81 0.30 16.66
N ALA A 84 -7.06 -0.74 16.31
CA ALA A 84 -7.61 -2.02 15.87
C ALA A 84 -8.41 -2.72 16.98
N GLU A 85 -7.94 -2.67 18.23
CA GLU A 85 -8.68 -3.21 19.40
C GLU A 85 -9.99 -2.44 19.65
N ILE A 86 -9.98 -1.11 19.53
CA ILE A 86 -11.21 -0.30 19.63
C ILE A 86 -12.19 -0.71 18.51
N ALA A 87 -11.72 -0.83 17.26
CA ALA A 87 -12.55 -1.24 16.14
C ALA A 87 -13.24 -2.59 16.38
N LYS A 88 -12.51 -3.57 16.90
CA LYS A 88 -13.04 -4.89 17.25
C LYS A 88 -14.04 -4.84 18.41
N ALA A 89 -13.67 -4.17 19.51
CA ALA A 89 -14.46 -4.09 20.73
C ALA A 89 -15.80 -3.37 20.51
N GLU A 90 -15.80 -2.31 19.70
CA GLU A 90 -16.99 -1.49 19.43
C GLU A 90 -17.74 -1.89 18.15
N GLY A 91 -17.29 -2.93 17.44
CA GLY A 91 -17.90 -3.39 16.20
C GLY A 91 -17.85 -2.35 15.07
N LYS A 92 -16.77 -1.56 15.03
CA LYS A 92 -16.48 -0.60 13.95
C LYS A 92 -15.81 -1.31 12.77
N ALA A 93 -15.71 -0.63 11.63
CA ALA A 93 -15.03 -1.16 10.45
C ALA A 93 -13.83 -0.29 10.09
N LEU A 94 -12.65 -0.88 10.14
CA LEU A 94 -11.37 -0.29 9.79
C LEU A 94 -10.74 -1.06 8.63
N PHE A 95 -10.39 -0.36 7.56
CA PHE A 95 -9.56 -0.92 6.49
C PHE A 95 -8.24 -0.16 6.42
N THR A 96 -7.12 -0.87 6.46
CA THR A 96 -5.80 -0.25 6.36
C THR A 96 -4.96 -0.88 5.25
N ALA A 97 -4.18 -0.07 4.55
CA ALA A 97 -3.21 -0.56 3.60
C ALA A 97 -2.03 0.40 3.47
N THR A 98 -0.82 -0.15 3.41
CA THR A 98 0.41 0.61 3.10
C THR A 98 0.45 1.00 1.62
N ASN A 99 -0.33 0.30 0.78
CA ASN A 99 -0.46 0.55 -0.65
C ASN A 99 -1.84 0.10 -1.14
N PHE A 100 -2.63 1.00 -1.68
CA PHE A 100 -3.97 0.72 -2.20
C PHE A 100 -4.00 0.25 -3.67
N SER A 101 -2.87 0.24 -4.38
CA SER A 101 -2.86 -0.25 -5.76
C SER A 101 -3.18 -1.75 -5.81
N ILE A 102 -4.28 -2.10 -6.46
CA ILE A 102 -4.68 -3.50 -6.68
C ILE A 102 -3.54 -4.27 -7.37
N GLY A 103 -2.93 -3.69 -8.43
CA GLY A 103 -1.84 -4.34 -9.15
C GLY A 103 -0.59 -4.57 -8.30
N VAL A 104 -0.25 -3.64 -7.40
CA VAL A 104 0.88 -3.80 -6.47
C VAL A 104 0.59 -4.92 -5.46
N ASN A 105 -0.64 -5.01 -4.94
CA ASN A 105 -0.99 -6.06 -3.98
C ASN A 105 -1.05 -7.45 -4.64
N ILE A 106 -1.52 -7.53 -5.89
CA ILE A 106 -1.39 -8.78 -6.68
C ILE A 106 0.09 -9.14 -6.86
N LEU A 107 0.96 -8.16 -7.17
CA LEU A 107 2.39 -8.40 -7.27
C LEU A 107 2.98 -8.90 -5.94
N PHE A 108 2.59 -8.32 -4.78
CA PHE A 108 3.02 -8.80 -3.47
C PHE A 108 2.65 -10.27 -3.23
N HIS A 109 1.41 -10.65 -3.57
CA HIS A 109 0.95 -12.02 -3.44
C HIS A 109 1.74 -12.97 -4.35
N LEU A 110 1.81 -12.69 -5.65
CA LEU A 110 2.53 -13.50 -6.62
C LEU A 110 4.02 -13.61 -6.29
N ASN A 111 4.65 -12.55 -5.80
CA ASN A 111 6.04 -12.52 -5.38
C ASN A 111 6.31 -13.52 -4.24
N LYS A 112 5.43 -13.57 -3.23
CA LYS A 112 5.56 -14.54 -2.13
C LYS A 112 5.38 -15.97 -2.62
N GLN A 113 4.38 -16.22 -3.49
CA GLN A 113 4.14 -17.55 -4.06
C GLN A 113 5.33 -18.01 -4.89
N LEU A 114 5.83 -17.14 -5.77
CA LEU A 114 7.00 -17.46 -6.59
C LEU A 114 8.24 -17.72 -5.74
N ALA A 115 8.50 -16.89 -4.71
CA ALA A 115 9.63 -17.09 -3.81
C ALA A 115 9.56 -18.43 -3.08
N ALA A 116 8.38 -18.85 -2.63
CA ALA A 116 8.18 -20.16 -1.99
C ALA A 116 8.48 -21.33 -2.94
N VAL A 117 8.06 -21.24 -4.20
CA VAL A 117 8.39 -22.23 -5.23
C VAL A 117 9.90 -22.26 -5.48
N MET A 118 10.51 -21.06 -5.66
CA MET A 118 11.93 -20.91 -5.99
C MET A 118 12.87 -21.28 -4.85
N ASN A 119 12.36 -21.46 -3.63
CA ASN A 119 13.16 -21.96 -2.51
C ASN A 119 13.68 -23.41 -2.73
N ASN A 120 13.03 -24.17 -3.63
CA ASN A 120 13.43 -25.54 -3.96
C ASN A 120 14.42 -25.63 -5.14
N PHE A 121 14.86 -24.49 -5.70
CA PHE A 121 15.70 -24.42 -6.91
C PHE A 121 16.88 -23.50 -6.66
N ASP A 122 17.97 -24.06 -6.12
CA ASP A 122 19.15 -23.29 -5.66
C ASP A 122 19.97 -22.68 -6.80
N GLU A 123 19.81 -23.19 -8.03
CA GLU A 123 20.44 -22.67 -9.22
C GLU A 123 19.94 -21.29 -9.65
N TYR A 124 18.75 -20.85 -9.16
CA TYR A 124 18.23 -19.53 -9.44
C TYR A 124 18.66 -18.52 -8.38
N ASN A 125 19.33 -17.46 -8.81
CA ASN A 125 19.57 -16.28 -7.98
C ASN A 125 18.50 -15.22 -8.20
N VAL A 126 18.08 -14.53 -7.14
CA VAL A 126 17.06 -13.48 -7.21
C VAL A 126 17.69 -12.09 -7.08
N THR A 127 17.24 -11.17 -7.93
CA THR A 127 17.57 -9.75 -7.89
C THR A 127 16.29 -8.91 -8.05
N MET A 128 16.37 -7.66 -7.61
CA MET A 128 15.28 -6.71 -7.76
C MET A 128 15.78 -5.40 -8.37
N THR A 129 14.92 -4.78 -9.16
CA THR A 129 15.11 -3.41 -9.65
C THR A 129 13.86 -2.59 -9.36
N GLU A 130 14.01 -1.38 -8.85
CA GLU A 130 12.94 -0.41 -8.74
C GLU A 130 13.31 0.89 -9.47
N THR A 131 12.34 1.53 -10.13
CA THR A 131 12.54 2.81 -10.81
C THR A 131 11.46 3.79 -10.40
N HIS A 132 11.85 5.01 -10.00
CA HIS A 132 10.94 6.09 -9.63
C HIS A 132 11.41 7.43 -10.21
N HIS A 133 10.54 8.44 -10.08
CA HIS A 133 10.83 9.81 -10.50
C HIS A 133 12.02 10.42 -9.72
N LEU A 134 12.64 11.46 -10.28
CA LEU A 134 13.87 12.06 -9.76
C LEU A 134 13.73 12.63 -8.36
N GLU A 135 12.54 13.11 -7.97
CA GLU A 135 12.29 13.73 -6.66
C GLU A 135 12.09 12.72 -5.52
N LYS A 136 12.07 11.41 -5.81
CA LYS A 136 11.93 10.38 -4.76
C LYS A 136 13.22 10.26 -3.96
N LYS A 137 13.14 10.56 -2.66
CA LYS A 137 14.30 10.63 -1.76
C LYS A 137 14.68 9.28 -1.15
N ASP A 138 13.69 8.50 -0.76
CA ASP A 138 13.89 7.19 -0.11
C ASP A 138 14.32 6.12 -1.13
N HIS A 139 15.25 5.27 -0.74
CA HIS A 139 15.64 4.06 -1.47
C HIS A 139 16.14 2.99 -0.48
N PRO A 140 15.76 1.72 -0.70
CA PRO A 140 14.71 1.28 -1.60
C PRO A 140 13.35 1.89 -1.23
N SER A 141 12.42 1.93 -2.20
CA SER A 141 11.05 2.39 -1.95
C SER A 141 10.31 1.46 -0.98
N GLY A 142 9.30 1.97 -0.25
CA GLY A 142 8.49 1.13 0.64
C GLY A 142 7.89 -0.11 -0.06
N THR A 143 7.48 0.03 -1.33
CA THR A 143 7.02 -1.13 -2.14
C THR A 143 8.15 -2.13 -2.39
N ALA A 144 9.35 -1.68 -2.69
CA ALA A 144 10.51 -2.56 -2.89
C ALA A 144 10.91 -3.26 -1.57
N VAL A 145 10.83 -2.57 -0.44
CA VAL A 145 11.05 -3.17 0.89
C VAL A 145 10.03 -4.28 1.16
N THR A 146 8.73 -4.03 0.97
CA THR A 146 7.68 -5.05 1.15
C THR A 146 7.88 -6.26 0.24
N LEU A 147 8.29 -6.05 -1.02
CA LEU A 147 8.63 -7.14 -1.94
C LEU A 147 9.83 -7.95 -1.45
N ALA A 148 10.90 -7.27 -1.01
CA ALA A 148 12.09 -7.92 -0.50
C ALA A 148 11.81 -8.73 0.77
N GLU A 149 11.06 -8.18 1.72
CA GLU A 149 10.64 -8.90 2.94
C GLU A 149 9.80 -10.12 2.59
N GLY A 150 8.91 -10.00 1.58
CA GLY A 150 8.13 -11.13 1.07
C GLY A 150 9.00 -12.25 0.47
N ILE A 151 10.11 -11.93 -0.19
CA ILE A 151 11.09 -12.88 -0.69
C ILE A 151 11.86 -13.52 0.46
N LEU A 152 12.40 -12.69 1.38
CA LEU A 152 13.19 -13.17 2.51
C LEU A 152 12.42 -14.09 3.45
N ALA A 153 11.12 -13.89 3.56
CA ALA A 153 10.24 -14.76 4.37
C ALA A 153 10.04 -16.16 3.77
N GLN A 154 10.35 -16.37 2.49
CA GLN A 154 10.11 -17.63 1.77
C GLN A 154 11.40 -18.29 1.26
N LEU A 155 12.50 -17.53 1.14
CA LEU A 155 13.73 -17.96 0.48
C LEU A 155 14.87 -18.09 1.49
N ASP A 156 15.06 -19.30 2.03
CA ASP A 156 15.97 -19.58 3.15
C ASP A 156 17.43 -19.18 2.88
N ARG A 157 17.87 -19.21 1.62
CA ARG A 157 19.22 -18.87 1.20
C ARG A 157 19.50 -17.36 1.16
N LYS A 158 18.46 -16.50 1.26
CA LYS A 158 18.63 -15.05 1.38
C LYS A 158 18.40 -14.59 2.82
N LYS A 159 19.29 -13.76 3.37
CA LYS A 159 19.28 -13.37 4.79
C LYS A 159 18.89 -11.91 5.04
N LYS A 160 19.21 -11.04 4.10
CA LYS A 160 18.89 -9.60 4.14
C LYS A 160 18.81 -9.05 2.74
N TYR A 161 18.27 -7.85 2.58
CA TYR A 161 18.38 -7.11 1.32
C TYR A 161 19.43 -5.99 1.45
N ILE A 162 20.05 -5.64 0.31
CA ILE A 162 20.94 -4.50 0.15
C ILE A 162 20.38 -3.63 -0.97
N GLY A 163 19.91 -2.43 -0.63
CA GLY A 163 19.42 -1.45 -1.59
C GLY A 163 20.50 -0.44 -1.96
N LEU A 164 20.76 -0.30 -3.26
CA LEU A 164 21.75 0.62 -3.79
C LEU A 164 21.13 1.50 -4.88
N LEU A 165 21.47 2.77 -4.90
CA LEU A 165 21.20 3.61 -6.08
C LEU A 165 22.08 3.14 -7.25
N LYS A 166 21.53 3.22 -8.46
CA LYS A 166 22.25 2.90 -9.69
C LYS A 166 23.61 3.64 -9.73
N GLY A 167 24.68 2.88 -9.89
CA GLY A 167 26.06 3.39 -9.89
C GLY A 167 26.74 3.38 -8.53
N GLN A 168 26.04 3.06 -7.44
CA GLN A 168 26.67 2.74 -6.16
C GLN A 168 27.12 1.28 -6.16
N SER A 169 28.13 0.98 -5.34
CA SER A 169 28.64 -0.37 -5.14
C SER A 169 28.76 -0.68 -3.66
N ALA A 170 28.50 -1.93 -3.31
CA ALA A 170 28.75 -2.50 -1.99
C ALA A 170 29.23 -3.94 -2.16
N ASP A 171 29.78 -4.51 -1.12
CA ASP A 171 30.07 -5.94 -1.07
C ASP A 171 28.75 -6.70 -0.89
N ILE A 172 28.29 -7.39 -1.94
CA ILE A 172 27.03 -8.14 -1.98
C ILE A 172 27.39 -9.63 -2.01
N SER A 173 27.06 -10.31 -0.94
CA SER A 173 27.26 -11.76 -0.84
C SER A 173 26.17 -12.54 -1.57
N ALA A 174 26.40 -13.83 -1.82
CA ALA A 174 25.39 -14.73 -2.38
C ALA A 174 24.13 -14.86 -1.50
N PHE A 175 24.25 -14.54 -0.21
CA PHE A 175 23.14 -14.57 0.76
C PHE A 175 22.35 -13.26 0.84
N ASP A 176 22.75 -12.24 0.09
CA ASP A 176 22.08 -10.94 0.06
C ASP A 176 21.12 -10.85 -1.14
N LEU A 177 19.94 -10.26 -0.91
CA LEU A 177 19.03 -9.86 -1.98
C LEU A 177 19.40 -8.45 -2.45
N HIS A 178 19.92 -8.33 -3.66
CA HIS A 178 20.27 -7.04 -4.24
C HIS A 178 19.03 -6.32 -4.79
N ILE A 179 18.89 -5.04 -4.43
CA ILE A 179 17.86 -4.14 -4.98
C ILE A 179 18.55 -2.94 -5.63
N GLU A 180 18.50 -2.84 -6.95
CA GLU A 180 18.99 -1.68 -7.68
C GLU A 180 17.86 -0.63 -7.75
N SER A 181 18.10 0.56 -7.18
CA SER A 181 17.16 1.69 -7.21
C SER A 181 17.57 2.66 -8.32
N LYS A 182 16.69 2.90 -9.29
CA LYS A 182 16.86 3.84 -10.40
C LYS A 182 15.99 5.08 -10.21
N ARG A 183 16.46 6.19 -10.75
CA ARG A 183 15.72 7.46 -10.78
C ARG A 183 15.65 7.95 -12.22
N GLU A 184 14.43 8.08 -12.75
CA GLU A 184 14.17 8.46 -14.13
C GLU A 184 13.02 9.49 -14.20
N PRO A 185 13.03 10.41 -15.18
CA PRO A 185 11.96 11.40 -15.29
C PRO A 185 10.59 10.76 -15.47
N ASN A 186 9.58 11.27 -14.76
CA ASN A 186 8.17 10.92 -14.94
C ASN A 186 7.80 9.44 -14.72
N VAL A 187 8.60 8.65 -14.00
CA VAL A 187 8.25 7.27 -13.64
C VAL A 187 7.54 7.26 -12.29
N PRO A 188 6.23 6.91 -12.23
CA PRO A 188 5.49 6.86 -10.99
C PRO A 188 5.96 5.75 -10.03
N GLY A 189 6.44 4.64 -10.60
CA GLY A 189 6.99 3.50 -9.89
C GLY A 189 6.95 2.21 -10.71
N ASP A 190 8.11 1.64 -10.95
CA ASP A 190 8.31 0.32 -11.56
C ASP A 190 9.02 -0.58 -10.57
N HIS A 191 8.60 -1.84 -10.52
CA HIS A 191 9.22 -2.86 -9.68
C HIS A 191 9.34 -4.15 -10.48
N THR A 192 10.56 -4.68 -10.55
CA THR A 192 10.89 -5.92 -11.27
C THR A 192 11.62 -6.86 -10.34
N ILE A 193 11.19 -8.11 -10.28
CA ILE A 193 11.85 -9.21 -9.57
C ILE A 193 12.26 -10.22 -10.62
N THR A 194 13.53 -10.61 -10.65
CA THR A 194 14.06 -11.58 -11.61
C THR A 194 14.78 -12.69 -10.87
N TYR A 195 14.40 -13.92 -11.15
CA TYR A 195 15.12 -15.13 -10.78
C TYR A 195 15.88 -15.62 -12.00
N SER A 196 17.21 -15.66 -11.91
CA SER A 196 18.10 -16.00 -13.03
C SER A 196 18.90 -17.27 -12.74
N SER A 197 18.98 -18.17 -13.72
CA SER A 197 19.87 -19.33 -13.77
C SER A 197 20.83 -19.21 -14.97
N GLU A 198 21.65 -20.24 -15.21
CA GLU A 198 22.45 -20.35 -16.45
C GLU A 198 21.60 -20.70 -17.67
N ILE A 199 20.35 -21.12 -17.47
CA ILE A 199 19.46 -21.65 -18.52
C ILE A 199 18.45 -20.59 -18.95
N ASP A 200 17.79 -19.93 -17.97
CA ASP A 200 16.68 -19.01 -18.23
C ASP A 200 16.49 -17.99 -17.09
N ASP A 201 15.60 -17.03 -17.34
CA ASP A 201 15.15 -16.03 -16.39
C ASP A 201 13.63 -16.13 -16.19
N ILE A 202 13.18 -16.06 -14.94
CA ILE A 202 11.78 -15.86 -14.58
C ILE A 202 11.62 -14.46 -14.02
N THR A 203 10.79 -13.63 -14.65
CA THR A 203 10.62 -12.23 -14.25
C THR A 203 9.15 -11.90 -14.01
N ILE A 204 8.88 -11.28 -12.85
CA ILE A 204 7.59 -10.63 -12.58
C ILE A 204 7.82 -9.12 -12.46
N ARG A 205 6.91 -8.33 -13.07
CA ARG A 205 7.03 -6.87 -13.13
C ARG A 205 5.71 -6.18 -12.95
N HIS A 206 5.72 -5.07 -12.21
CA HIS A 206 4.63 -4.11 -12.14
C HIS A 206 5.14 -2.73 -12.57
N THR A 207 4.42 -2.11 -13.51
CA THR A 207 4.68 -0.75 -14.00
C THR A 207 3.47 0.11 -13.68
N ALA A 208 3.63 1.08 -12.78
CA ALA A 208 2.59 2.07 -12.53
C ALA A 208 2.57 3.12 -13.64
N LYS A 209 1.40 3.36 -14.26
CA LYS A 209 1.24 4.38 -15.28
C LYS A 209 0.83 5.74 -14.71
N SER A 210 0.24 5.75 -13.53
CA SER A 210 -0.20 6.97 -12.83
C SER A 210 -0.54 6.67 -11.37
N ARG A 211 -0.80 7.72 -10.59
CA ARG A 211 -1.30 7.60 -9.20
C ARG A 211 -2.77 7.20 -9.10
N MET A 212 -3.50 7.14 -10.22
CA MET A 212 -4.91 6.72 -10.26
C MET A 212 -5.13 5.32 -9.68
N GLY A 213 -4.12 4.44 -9.78
CA GLY A 213 -4.19 3.08 -9.20
C GLY A 213 -4.41 3.09 -7.70
N PHE A 214 -3.77 3.98 -6.96
CA PHE A 214 -3.97 4.13 -5.50
C PHE A 214 -5.36 4.66 -5.17
N ALA A 215 -5.80 5.71 -5.87
CA ALA A 215 -7.12 6.31 -5.67
C ALA A 215 -8.24 5.31 -5.99
N LYS A 216 -8.10 4.57 -7.10
CA LYS A 216 -9.07 3.54 -7.50
C LYS A 216 -9.15 2.41 -6.46
N GLY A 217 -8.01 1.94 -5.97
CA GLY A 217 -7.99 0.92 -4.93
C GLY A 217 -8.60 1.40 -3.61
N ALA A 218 -8.37 2.67 -3.21
CA ALA A 218 -8.98 3.24 -2.02
C ALA A 218 -10.52 3.32 -2.13
N VAL A 219 -11.05 3.72 -3.30
CA VAL A 219 -12.50 3.74 -3.54
C VAL A 219 -13.07 2.32 -3.54
N ILE A 220 -12.41 1.35 -4.16
CA ILE A 220 -12.83 -0.06 -4.15
C ILE A 220 -12.82 -0.62 -2.72
N ALA A 221 -11.81 -0.29 -1.91
CA ALA A 221 -11.75 -0.72 -0.51
C ALA A 221 -12.90 -0.10 0.30
N ALA A 222 -13.22 1.17 0.07
CA ALA A 222 -14.34 1.84 0.71
C ALA A 222 -15.67 1.19 0.32
N GLU A 223 -15.90 0.88 -0.97
CA GLU A 223 -17.08 0.14 -1.44
C GLU A 223 -17.22 -1.22 -0.75
N TRP A 224 -16.12 -1.95 -0.67
CA TRP A 224 -16.07 -3.28 -0.08
C TRP A 224 -16.30 -3.27 1.44
N LEU A 225 -15.92 -2.18 2.12
CA LEU A 225 -15.98 -2.07 3.58
C LEU A 225 -17.39 -1.83 4.11
N ILE A 226 -18.33 -1.30 3.30
CA ILE A 226 -19.69 -1.00 3.71
C ILE A 226 -20.40 -2.25 4.25
N GLY A 227 -21.00 -2.12 5.44
CA GLY A 227 -21.73 -3.21 6.10
C GLY A 227 -20.85 -4.22 6.83
N LYS A 228 -19.53 -4.06 6.80
CA LYS A 228 -18.58 -4.93 7.53
C LYS A 228 -18.31 -4.41 8.93
N LYS A 229 -17.76 -5.28 9.78
CA LYS A 229 -17.32 -4.97 11.15
C LYS A 229 -16.01 -5.70 11.41
N GLY A 230 -15.03 -5.00 11.94
CA GLY A 230 -13.70 -5.53 12.23
C GLY A 230 -12.59 -4.77 11.53
N VAL A 231 -11.42 -5.39 11.46
CA VAL A 231 -10.19 -4.81 10.89
C VAL A 231 -9.79 -5.60 9.66
N PHE A 232 -9.59 -4.92 8.55
CA PHE A 232 -9.37 -5.52 7.24
C PHE A 232 -8.21 -4.87 6.51
N GLY A 233 -7.70 -5.58 5.51
CA GLY A 233 -6.64 -5.12 4.62
C GLY A 233 -6.81 -5.60 3.18
N MET A 234 -5.79 -5.39 2.37
CA MET A 234 -5.85 -5.75 0.95
C MET A 234 -5.96 -7.26 0.72
N ASN A 235 -5.45 -8.10 1.63
CA ASN A 235 -5.60 -9.56 1.52
C ASN A 235 -7.06 -10.00 1.65
N ASP A 236 -7.82 -9.36 2.56
CA ASP A 236 -9.25 -9.64 2.73
C ASP A 236 -10.07 -9.20 1.51
N LEU A 237 -9.75 -8.01 0.97
CA LEU A 237 -10.40 -7.46 -0.22
C LEU A 237 -10.16 -8.33 -1.46
N LEU A 238 -8.94 -8.84 -1.62
CA LEU A 238 -8.51 -9.59 -2.81
C LEU A 238 -8.66 -11.11 -2.64
N ASN A 239 -9.05 -11.55 -1.46
CA ASN A 239 -9.27 -12.97 -1.13
C ASN A 239 -8.02 -13.83 -1.36
N PHE A 240 -6.85 -13.37 -0.81
CA PHE A 240 -5.56 -14.05 -0.89
C PHE A 240 -5.31 -14.96 0.31
#